data_064abdc828d2a99ac06f78703fb99899
#
_entry.id   064abdc828d2a99ac06f78703fb99899
#
_cell.length_a   1.000
_cell.length_b   1.000
_cell.length_c   1.000
_cell.angle_alpha   90.00
_cell.angle_beta   90.00
_cell.angle_gamma   90.00
#
_symmetry.space_group_name_H-M   'P 1'
#
loop_
_entity.id
_entity.type
_entity.pdbx_description
1 polymer ?
#
loop_
_entity_poly.entity_id
_entity_poly.type
_entity_poly.pdbx_seq_one_letter_code
_entity_poly.pdbx_strand_id
1 'polypeptide(L)'
;MQNTYTISYPEFEIHCIDKSDKDAILCNDIHAKILMLRYFSEGDYMKATGSFLSYRDLPWGEVYYRQFYGRCIMRLAKTYGNRQDVFKRLMEKLAGIRQKYGEVSYEFEVFRELKLCFILWSGDEEFSPSAQILSLIIFQWHLQLRM
;
A
#
# COMPACT_ATOMS: atom_id res chain seq x y z
N MET A 1 -3.62 1.84 -14.78
CA MET A 1 -3.99 0.62 -15.54
C MET A 1 -3.95 -0.56 -14.57
N GLN A 2 -5.07 -1.23 -14.38
CA GLN A 2 -5.10 -2.51 -13.66
C GLN A 2 -4.57 -3.58 -14.60
N ASN A 3 -3.65 -4.43 -14.12
CA ASN A 3 -3.18 -5.58 -14.89
C ASN A 3 -3.87 -6.84 -14.39
N THR A 4 -4.15 -7.75 -15.29
CA THR A 4 -4.70 -9.07 -14.99
C THR A 4 -3.56 -10.08 -14.92
N TYR A 5 -3.59 -10.95 -13.91
CA TYR A 5 -2.58 -11.97 -13.70
C TYR A 5 -3.22 -13.35 -13.58
N THR A 6 -2.54 -14.35 -14.09
CA THR A 6 -2.84 -15.77 -13.82
C THR A 6 -1.83 -16.33 -12.85
N ILE A 7 -2.29 -17.21 -11.97
CA ILE A 7 -1.45 -17.93 -11.02
C ILE A 7 -1.75 -19.41 -11.20
N SER A 8 -0.73 -20.21 -11.51
CA SER A 8 -0.88 -21.66 -11.58
C SER A 8 -0.85 -22.29 -10.19
N TYR A 9 -1.44 -23.46 -10.05
CA TYR A 9 -1.34 -24.32 -8.88
C TYR A 9 -1.02 -25.75 -9.36
N PRO A 10 -0.10 -26.48 -8.75
CA PRO A 10 0.63 -26.17 -7.49
C PRO A 10 1.94 -25.37 -7.66
N GLU A 11 2.36 -25.02 -8.87
CA GLU A 11 3.67 -24.41 -9.16
C GLU A 11 3.78 -22.95 -8.68
N PHE A 12 2.63 -22.26 -8.53
CA PHE A 12 2.54 -20.84 -8.15
C PHE A 12 3.29 -19.90 -9.10
N GLU A 13 3.33 -20.26 -10.39
CA GLU A 13 3.86 -19.39 -11.43
C GLU A 13 2.88 -18.26 -11.72
N ILE A 14 3.42 -17.05 -11.89
CA ILE A 14 2.63 -15.84 -12.10
C ILE A 14 2.94 -15.27 -13.46
N HIS A 15 1.91 -15.10 -14.28
CA HIS A 15 2.00 -14.52 -15.61
C HIS A 15 1.05 -13.32 -15.73
N CYS A 16 1.49 -12.28 -16.42
CA CYS A 16 0.65 -11.11 -16.71
C CYS A 16 -0.03 -11.31 -18.08
N ILE A 17 -1.36 -11.14 -18.12
CA ILE A 17 -2.13 -11.28 -19.36
C ILE A 17 -2.00 -10.04 -20.23
N ASP A 18 -1.93 -8.86 -19.62
CA ASP A 18 -2.06 -7.57 -20.32
C ASP A 18 -0.73 -7.05 -20.88
N LYS A 19 0.41 -7.58 -20.44
CA LYS A 19 1.75 -7.18 -20.87
C LYS A 19 2.79 -8.28 -20.67
N SER A 20 4.01 -8.06 -21.17
CA SER A 20 5.12 -8.99 -20.92
C SER A 20 5.38 -9.16 -19.41
N ASP A 21 5.64 -10.38 -18.97
CA ASP A 21 6.00 -10.69 -17.58
C ASP A 21 7.20 -9.87 -17.09
N LYS A 22 8.14 -9.54 -18.01
CA LYS A 22 9.31 -8.70 -17.69
C LYS A 22 8.95 -7.29 -17.23
N ASP A 23 7.81 -6.77 -17.68
CA ASP A 23 7.33 -5.44 -17.35
C ASP A 23 6.29 -5.46 -16.22
N ALA A 24 5.95 -6.63 -15.72
CA ALA A 24 4.92 -6.84 -14.72
C ALA A 24 5.54 -7.03 -13.32
N ILE A 25 5.23 -6.12 -12.39
CA ILE A 25 5.82 -6.10 -11.05
C ILE A 25 5.59 -7.41 -10.29
N LEU A 26 4.39 -7.99 -10.37
CA LEU A 26 4.08 -9.24 -9.68
C LEU A 26 4.83 -10.44 -10.25
N CYS A 27 5.32 -10.37 -11.48
CA CYS A 27 6.11 -11.43 -12.08
C CYS A 27 7.60 -11.37 -11.69
N ASN A 28 8.08 -10.18 -11.28
CA ASN A 28 9.52 -9.94 -11.08
C ASN A 28 9.90 -9.60 -9.63
N ASP A 29 9.00 -8.99 -8.86
CA ASP A 29 9.29 -8.59 -7.49
C ASP A 29 8.87 -9.68 -6.49
N ILE A 30 9.85 -10.23 -5.76
CA ILE A 30 9.61 -11.32 -4.80
C ILE A 30 8.70 -10.87 -3.64
N HIS A 31 8.78 -9.61 -3.21
CA HIS A 31 7.94 -9.10 -2.13
C HIS A 31 6.49 -8.96 -2.58
N ALA A 32 6.28 -8.52 -3.83
CA ALA A 32 4.95 -8.47 -4.43
C ALA A 32 4.33 -9.86 -4.57
N LYS A 33 5.12 -10.87 -4.99
CA LYS A 33 4.69 -12.27 -5.04
C LYS A 33 4.29 -12.80 -3.66
N ILE A 34 5.13 -12.60 -2.65
CA ILE A 34 4.86 -13.02 -1.26
C ILE A 34 3.58 -12.35 -0.74
N LEU A 35 3.42 -11.05 -0.95
CA LEU A 35 2.24 -10.31 -0.53
C LEU A 35 0.97 -10.87 -1.17
N MET A 36 1.03 -11.16 -2.46
CA MET A 36 -0.12 -11.69 -3.19
C MET A 36 -0.47 -13.12 -2.75
N LEU A 37 0.51 -14.01 -2.58
CA LEU A 37 0.28 -15.37 -2.09
C LEU A 37 -0.33 -15.35 -0.69
N ARG A 38 0.14 -14.48 0.19
CA ARG A 38 -0.46 -14.29 1.52
C ARG A 38 -1.88 -13.74 1.44
N TYR A 39 -2.13 -12.80 0.54
CA TYR A 39 -3.47 -12.27 0.32
C TYR A 39 -4.46 -13.37 -0.06
N PHE A 40 -4.07 -14.33 -0.91
CA PHE A 40 -4.94 -15.43 -1.32
C PHE A 40 -5.04 -16.57 -0.29
N SER A 41 -3.98 -16.82 0.47
CA SER A 41 -3.96 -17.95 1.42
C SER A 41 -4.47 -17.62 2.81
N GLU A 42 -4.27 -16.38 3.25
CA GLU A 42 -4.50 -15.96 4.64
C GLU A 42 -5.45 -14.75 4.75
N GLY A 43 -5.79 -14.13 3.63
CA GLY A 43 -6.62 -12.93 3.60
C GLY A 43 -8.07 -13.24 3.93
N ASP A 44 -8.47 -13.05 5.18
CA ASP A 44 -9.87 -12.95 5.54
C ASP A 44 -10.42 -11.59 5.10
N TYR A 45 -11.40 -11.61 4.21
CA TYR A 45 -12.06 -10.39 3.74
C TYR A 45 -12.91 -9.80 4.86
N MET A 46 -12.37 -8.87 5.60
CA MET A 46 -13.18 -8.00 6.43
C MET A 46 -13.83 -6.96 5.52
N LYS A 47 -15.15 -6.80 5.65
CA LYS A 47 -15.87 -5.74 4.94
C LYS A 47 -15.22 -4.40 5.22
N ALA A 48 -15.03 -3.60 4.19
CA ALA A 48 -14.55 -2.23 4.35
C ALA A 48 -15.41 -1.51 5.40
N THR A 49 -14.78 -0.95 6.41
CA THR A 49 -15.48 -0.24 7.51
C THR A 49 -16.07 1.09 7.05
N GLY A 50 -15.82 1.51 5.81
CA GLY A 50 -16.20 2.82 5.28
C GLY A 50 -15.33 3.97 5.80
N SER A 51 -14.37 3.69 6.68
CA SER A 51 -13.46 4.68 7.27
C SER A 51 -12.02 4.27 7.05
N PHE A 52 -11.16 5.25 6.78
CA PHE A 52 -9.73 5.06 6.75
C PHE A 52 -9.17 4.94 8.17
N LEU A 53 -8.38 3.91 8.41
CA LEU A 53 -7.71 3.63 9.67
C LEU A 53 -6.20 3.81 9.53
N SER A 54 -5.56 4.29 10.57
CA SER A 54 -4.10 4.31 10.64
C SER A 54 -3.55 2.91 10.92
N TYR A 55 -2.26 2.70 10.66
CA TYR A 55 -1.64 1.41 10.97
C TYR A 55 -1.73 1.05 12.47
N ARG A 56 -1.76 2.06 13.35
CA ARG A 56 -1.92 1.86 14.80
C ARG A 56 -3.27 1.28 15.19
N ASP A 57 -4.31 1.65 14.45
CA ASP A 57 -5.69 1.22 14.72
C ASP A 57 -5.95 -0.23 14.25
N LEU A 58 -5.00 -0.81 13.50
CA LEU A 58 -5.08 -2.21 13.09
C LEU A 58 -4.76 -3.15 14.25
N PRO A 59 -5.31 -4.37 14.28
CA PRO A 59 -4.92 -5.39 15.24
C PRO A 59 -3.40 -5.58 15.25
N TRP A 60 -2.79 -5.53 16.43
CA TRP A 60 -1.32 -5.58 16.60
C TRP A 60 -0.53 -4.43 15.95
N GLY A 61 -1.21 -3.44 15.39
CA GLY A 61 -0.60 -2.31 14.69
C GLY A 61 0.39 -1.53 15.57
N GLU A 62 0.05 -1.28 16.82
CA GLU A 62 0.92 -0.55 17.75
C GLU A 62 2.26 -1.27 17.98
N VAL A 63 2.26 -2.61 18.03
CA VAL A 63 3.48 -3.41 18.25
C VAL A 63 4.50 -3.22 17.12
N TYR A 64 4.02 -3.14 15.88
CA TYR A 64 4.87 -3.01 14.70
C TYR A 64 4.95 -1.58 14.14
N TYR A 65 4.27 -0.61 14.77
CA TYR A 65 4.17 0.75 14.25
C TYR A 65 5.52 1.42 14.03
N ARG A 66 6.47 1.22 14.94
CA ARG A 66 7.82 1.81 14.83
C ARG A 66 8.53 1.39 13.54
N GLN A 67 8.44 0.11 13.18
CA GLN A 67 9.03 -0.43 11.96
C GLN A 67 8.29 0.10 10.72
N PHE A 68 6.97 0.12 10.76
CA PHE A 68 6.14 0.66 9.69
C PHE A 68 6.40 2.15 9.48
N TYR A 69 6.45 2.92 10.56
CA TYR A 69 6.76 4.35 10.51
C TYR A 69 8.10 4.62 9.83
N GLY A 70 9.17 3.94 10.26
CA GLY A 70 10.50 4.13 9.69
C GLY A 70 10.61 3.70 8.22
N ARG A 71 10.02 2.55 7.88
CA ARG A 71 10.15 1.95 6.53
C ARG A 71 9.20 2.55 5.51
N CYS A 72 8.02 2.97 5.92
CA CYS A 72 6.97 3.43 5.03
C CYS A 72 6.71 4.93 5.15
N ILE A 73 6.26 5.39 6.32
CA ILE A 73 5.83 6.78 6.52
C ILE A 73 7.00 7.76 6.39
N MET A 74 8.08 7.52 7.11
CA MET A 74 9.25 8.40 7.07
C MET A 74 9.92 8.39 5.69
N ARG A 75 9.97 7.23 5.03
CA ARG A 75 10.50 7.13 3.67
C ARG A 75 9.64 7.91 2.67
N LEU A 76 8.32 7.82 2.78
CA LEU A 76 7.38 8.59 1.97
C LEU A 76 7.59 10.10 2.16
N ALA A 77 7.62 10.56 3.42
CA ALA A 77 7.83 11.96 3.77
C ALA A 77 9.16 12.50 3.23
N LYS A 78 10.27 11.80 3.48
CA LYS A 78 11.60 12.22 3.00
C LYS A 78 11.73 12.22 1.49
N THR A 79 11.04 11.29 0.81
CA THR A 79 11.15 11.17 -0.66
C THR A 79 10.33 12.22 -1.38
N TYR A 80 9.12 12.50 -0.90
CA TYR A 80 8.14 13.29 -1.63
C TYR A 80 7.62 14.54 -0.90
N GLY A 81 7.86 14.69 0.40
CA GLY A 81 7.30 15.79 1.18
C GLY A 81 7.57 17.16 0.56
N ASN A 82 8.83 17.44 0.18
CA ASN A 82 9.21 18.68 -0.51
C ASN A 82 9.19 18.57 -2.05
N ARG A 83 8.66 17.46 -2.59
CA ARG A 83 8.52 17.21 -4.04
C ARG A 83 7.12 16.74 -4.38
N GLN A 84 6.13 17.46 -3.88
CA GLN A 84 4.72 17.10 -4.02
C GLN A 84 4.25 17.05 -5.47
N ASP A 85 4.85 17.83 -6.39
CA ASP A 85 4.58 17.78 -7.82
C ASP A 85 4.99 16.44 -8.45
N VAL A 86 6.11 15.87 -8.01
CA VAL A 86 6.56 14.54 -8.44
C VAL A 86 5.61 13.46 -7.91
N PHE A 87 5.20 13.59 -6.64
CA PHE A 87 4.24 12.67 -6.03
C PHE A 87 2.90 12.70 -6.75
N LYS A 88 2.35 13.89 -7.06
CA LYS A 88 1.10 14.05 -7.82
C LYS A 88 1.15 13.31 -9.16
N ARG A 89 2.21 13.57 -9.95
CA ARG A 89 2.39 12.90 -11.24
C ARG A 89 2.50 11.38 -11.13
N LEU A 90 3.17 10.88 -10.07
CA LEU A 90 3.25 9.45 -9.81
C LEU A 90 1.89 8.86 -9.49
N MET A 91 1.13 9.50 -8.60
CA MET A 91 -0.19 9.03 -8.19
C MET A 91 -1.20 9.04 -9.35
N GLU A 92 -1.13 10.05 -10.22
CA GLU A 92 -1.94 10.10 -11.44
C GLU A 92 -1.61 8.95 -12.41
N LYS A 93 -0.32 8.60 -12.56
CA LYS A 93 0.10 7.43 -13.35
C LYS A 93 -0.42 6.10 -12.77
N LEU A 94 -0.57 6.03 -11.46
CA LEU A 94 -1.11 4.86 -10.75
C LEU A 94 -2.65 4.86 -10.70
N ALA A 95 -3.31 5.78 -11.43
CA ALA A 95 -4.75 5.98 -11.39
C ALA A 95 -5.29 6.31 -9.97
N GLY A 96 -4.46 6.98 -9.16
CA GLY A 96 -4.86 7.44 -7.83
C GLY A 96 -5.94 8.51 -7.88
N ILE A 97 -6.88 8.43 -6.96
CA ILE A 97 -7.99 9.38 -6.81
C ILE A 97 -7.60 10.40 -5.75
N ARG A 98 -7.57 11.68 -6.14
CA ARG A 98 -7.23 12.75 -5.22
C ARG A 98 -8.25 12.84 -4.07
N GLN A 99 -7.74 12.98 -2.85
CA GLN A 99 -8.50 13.15 -1.62
C GLN A 99 -8.31 14.57 -1.04
N LYS A 100 -9.06 14.90 0.01
CA LYS A 100 -9.04 16.22 0.67
C LYS A 100 -8.36 16.19 2.05
N TYR A 101 -7.39 15.31 2.24
CA TYR A 101 -6.64 15.21 3.50
C TYR A 101 -5.27 15.90 3.33
N GLY A 102 -4.80 16.55 4.39
CA GLY A 102 -3.50 17.22 4.39
C GLY A 102 -3.32 18.24 3.25
N GLU A 103 -2.11 18.47 2.83
CA GLU A 103 -1.82 19.35 1.69
C GLU A 103 -2.00 18.60 0.35
N VAL A 104 -1.53 17.36 0.30
CA VAL A 104 -1.70 16.48 -0.85
C VAL A 104 -2.03 15.08 -0.39
N SER A 105 -3.11 14.52 -0.92
CA SER A 105 -3.49 13.15 -0.64
C SER A 105 -4.10 12.46 -1.85
N TYR A 106 -3.81 11.16 -1.95
CA TYR A 106 -4.34 10.29 -2.99
C TYR A 106 -4.70 8.93 -2.41
N GLU A 107 -5.84 8.42 -2.84
CA GLU A 107 -6.30 7.06 -2.61
C GLU A 107 -6.01 6.24 -3.86
N PHE A 108 -5.58 4.99 -3.68
CA PHE A 108 -5.54 4.02 -4.76
C PHE A 108 -5.84 2.60 -4.26
N GLU A 109 -6.37 1.79 -5.15
CA GLU A 109 -6.68 0.39 -4.88
C GLU A 109 -5.46 -0.46 -5.18
N VAL A 110 -4.95 -1.17 -4.16
CA VAL A 110 -3.80 -2.07 -4.28
C VAL A 110 -4.26 -3.44 -4.77
N PHE A 111 -5.28 -3.97 -4.12
CA PHE A 111 -6.02 -5.16 -4.49
C PHE A 111 -7.50 -4.85 -4.39
N ARG A 112 -8.34 -5.73 -4.94
CA ARG A 112 -9.80 -5.57 -4.84
C ARG A 112 -10.20 -5.27 -3.39
N GLU A 113 -10.85 -4.14 -3.18
CA GLU A 113 -11.33 -3.62 -1.90
C GLU A 113 -10.24 -3.16 -0.91
N LEU A 114 -8.96 -3.47 -1.14
CA LEU A 114 -7.87 -2.90 -0.35
C LEU A 114 -7.47 -1.54 -0.92
N LYS A 115 -7.92 -0.50 -0.26
CA LYS A 115 -7.57 0.88 -0.62
C LYS A 115 -6.60 1.47 0.39
N LEU A 116 -5.58 2.15 -0.10
CA LEU A 116 -4.63 2.91 0.69
C LEU A 116 -4.76 4.39 0.35
N CYS A 117 -4.70 5.23 1.37
CA CYS A 117 -4.64 6.68 1.21
C CYS A 117 -3.28 7.17 1.71
N PHE A 118 -2.56 7.86 0.83
CA PHE A 118 -1.29 8.51 1.13
C PHE A 118 -1.53 10.00 1.31
N ILE A 119 -1.05 10.55 2.41
CA ILE A 119 -1.19 11.95 2.78
C ILE A 119 0.20 12.53 2.99
N LEU A 120 0.45 13.71 2.44
CA LEU A 120 1.72 14.43 2.58
C LEU A 120 1.48 15.85 3.08
N TRP A 121 2.44 16.31 3.87
CA TRP A 121 2.63 17.70 4.27
C TRP A 121 4.06 18.12 3.96
N SER A 122 4.21 19.32 3.39
CA SER A 122 5.52 19.92 3.14
C SER A 122 6.24 20.23 4.44
N GLY A 123 7.55 20.22 4.38
CA GLY A 123 8.36 20.84 5.42
C GLY A 123 8.50 22.34 5.18
N ASP A 124 8.81 23.06 6.22
CA ASP A 124 9.21 24.47 6.21
C ASP A 124 10.53 24.69 6.97
N GLU A 125 10.84 25.91 7.37
CA GLU A 125 12.08 26.24 8.10
C GLU A 125 12.11 25.64 9.52
N GLU A 126 10.94 25.39 10.12
CA GLU A 126 10.82 24.89 11.50
C GLU A 126 10.52 23.39 11.54
N PHE A 127 9.77 22.87 10.58
CA PHE A 127 9.29 21.49 10.58
C PHE A 127 9.72 20.69 9.36
N SER A 128 10.21 19.49 9.61
CA SER A 128 10.48 18.53 8.54
C SER A 128 9.19 18.07 7.86
N PRO A 129 9.23 17.70 6.56
CA PRO A 129 8.07 17.16 5.88
C PRO A 129 7.54 15.90 6.58
N SER A 130 6.25 15.73 6.57
CA SER A 130 5.56 14.61 7.20
C SER A 130 4.63 13.88 6.24
N ALA A 131 4.28 12.66 6.60
CA ALA A 131 3.38 11.83 5.83
C ALA A 131 2.49 10.96 6.73
N GLN A 132 1.40 10.46 6.15
CA GLN A 132 0.54 9.45 6.75
C GLN A 132 0.11 8.45 5.68
N ILE A 133 -0.08 7.20 6.10
CA ILE A 133 -0.64 6.13 5.27
C ILE A 133 -1.82 5.55 6.02
N LEU A 134 -2.98 5.59 5.39
CA LEU A 134 -4.23 5.06 5.93
C LEU A 134 -4.71 3.89 5.07
N SER A 135 -5.40 2.94 5.68
CA SER A 135 -6.02 1.79 5.00
C SER A 135 -7.53 1.78 5.20
N LEU A 136 -8.28 1.49 4.16
CA LEU A 136 -9.74 1.37 4.24
C LEU A 136 -10.18 -0.02 4.73
N ILE A 137 -9.34 -1.04 4.60
CA ILE A 137 -9.61 -2.40 5.02
C ILE A 137 -8.70 -2.80 6.17
N ILE A 138 -9.28 -3.40 7.19
CA ILE A 138 -8.55 -4.06 8.26
C ILE A 138 -8.20 -5.47 7.78
N PHE A 139 -6.95 -5.70 7.37
CA PHE A 139 -6.43 -7.05 7.26
C PHE A 139 -6.20 -7.60 8.67
N GLN A 140 -7.03 -8.50 9.09
CA GLN A 140 -6.75 -9.27 10.28
C GLN A 140 -5.74 -10.37 9.89
N TRP A 141 -4.46 -10.04 9.98
CA TRP A 141 -3.40 -11.04 9.88
C TRP A 141 -3.50 -11.93 11.10
N HIS A 142 -4.14 -13.07 10.98
CA HIS A 142 -3.96 -14.15 11.92
C HIS A 142 -2.54 -14.71 11.72
N LEU A 143 -1.56 -14.02 12.31
CA LEU A 143 -0.29 -14.65 12.63
C LEU A 143 -0.59 -15.69 13.73
N GLN A 144 -1.09 -16.86 13.34
CA GLN A 144 -0.93 -18.02 14.16
C GLN A 144 0.58 -18.36 14.12
N LEU A 145 1.30 -17.75 15.03
CA LEU A 145 2.57 -18.33 15.49
C LEU A 145 2.22 -19.72 16.05
N ARG A 146 2.24 -20.74 15.19
CA ARG A 146 2.42 -22.10 15.68
C ARG A 146 3.85 -22.14 16.26
N MET A 147 3.93 -22.00 17.59
CA MET A 147 5.07 -22.48 18.35
C MET A 147 5.16 -24.01 18.23
#